data_f2c9a2fbb956522a3ab880dc6ea27fb7
#
_entry.id   f2c9a2fbb956522a3ab880dc6ea27fb7
#
_cell.length_a   1.000
_cell.length_b   1.000
_cell.length_c   1.000
_cell.angle_alpha   90.00
_cell.angle_beta   90.00
_cell.angle_gamma   90.00
#
_symmetry.space_group_name_H-M   'P 1'
#
loop_
_entity.id
_entity.type
_entity.pdbx_description
1 polymer ?
#
loop_
_entity_poly.entity_id
_entity_poly.type
_entity_poly.pdbx_seq_one_letter_code
_entity_poly.pdbx_strand_id
1 'polypeptide(L)'
;MTTKTIISDLLVPSEKTQELKKEANQYFSWQLTDRQICDLELLLNGGFSPLTGFMGKTAYKSVLKDMRLEDRSLWPMPITLDVTEDVAGRIKNEEKITLRDQEGFALAVLTISDIWKPDLEEEASAVYGTTDITHTAVNYLLNIGNKVYVGGSLEGISLPHHYDYHDDRHTPEELQSLFSEKGWDKIVAFQTRNPLHRAHVEMTMRASEDLNANLLIHPVVGMTKPGDVDHYTRVRCYQHVMKKYPENSAMMSLLPLAMRMGGPREALWHALIRKNYGCTHIVVGRDHAGPGNDKDGNPFYGPYDAQELLLKYQTEIGIEMVPFKFMVYLPHEDRYEAIDEIEKGTEFKTISGTELRQLLDDGQGIPEWFSYKEVAQELEESRPPLTERGLTLFFTGLSGSGKSTLANGLLVKLLEDGSRPVTLLDGDIVRTHLSSELGFSKEHRSLNVQRIGYVASEITKNKGIAICAPIAPYEADRRVNRDLISPLGGFIEIHVNTSLEKCEERDVKGLYELARKGVIKEFTGISDPYEAPTDAEIVVNSSGTPPEELVDQIYFRIKEMGYIK
;
A
#
# COMPACT_ATOMS: atom_id res chain seq x y z
N MET A 1 20.38 -21.56 -28.41
CA MET A 1 19.95 -20.26 -29.00
C MET A 1 18.66 -19.89 -28.31
N THR A 2 18.73 -19.03 -27.31
CA THR A 2 17.53 -18.47 -26.65
C THR A 2 16.79 -17.62 -27.68
N THR A 3 15.59 -18.02 -28.05
CA THR A 3 14.72 -17.20 -28.90
C THR A 3 14.44 -15.91 -28.16
N LYS A 4 15.01 -14.80 -28.65
CA LYS A 4 14.76 -13.46 -28.10
C LYS A 4 13.23 -13.25 -28.09
N THR A 5 12.66 -13.03 -26.92
CA THR A 5 11.22 -12.76 -26.81
C THR A 5 10.94 -11.45 -27.55
N ILE A 6 10.03 -11.47 -28.52
CA ILE A 6 9.61 -10.24 -29.21
C ILE A 6 8.78 -9.43 -28.22
N ILE A 7 9.29 -8.28 -27.85
CA ILE A 7 8.62 -7.33 -26.94
C ILE A 7 7.83 -6.35 -27.80
N SER A 8 6.57 -6.14 -27.45
CA SER A 8 5.75 -5.10 -28.08
C SER A 8 6.00 -3.78 -27.36
N ASP A 9 6.98 -3.00 -27.80
CA ASP A 9 7.13 -1.61 -27.38
C ASP A 9 6.01 -0.80 -28.02
N LEU A 10 5.21 -0.12 -27.18
CA LEU A 10 4.10 0.72 -27.61
C LEU A 10 4.47 2.20 -27.67
N LEU A 11 5.71 2.56 -27.40
CA LEU A 11 6.19 3.92 -27.57
C LEU A 11 6.29 4.25 -29.08
N VAL A 12 5.73 5.38 -29.47
CA VAL A 12 5.87 5.83 -30.86
C VAL A 12 7.32 6.25 -31.15
N PRO A 13 7.82 6.09 -32.38
CA PRO A 13 9.14 6.57 -32.76
C PRO A 13 9.31 8.07 -32.44
N SER A 14 10.52 8.46 -32.05
CA SER A 14 10.84 9.83 -31.61
C SER A 14 10.38 10.92 -32.59
N GLU A 15 10.36 10.62 -33.87
CA GLU A 15 9.90 11.53 -34.93
C GLU A 15 8.41 11.85 -34.81
N LYS A 16 7.59 10.91 -34.35
CA LYS A 16 6.14 11.06 -34.16
C LYS A 16 5.74 11.61 -32.80
N THR A 17 6.63 11.55 -31.82
CA THR A 17 6.32 11.93 -30.43
C THR A 17 5.81 13.38 -30.34
N GLN A 18 6.40 14.32 -31.05
CA GLN A 18 5.98 15.74 -31.01
C GLN A 18 4.61 15.96 -31.66
N GLU A 19 4.30 15.24 -32.71
CA GLU A 19 3.00 15.29 -33.38
C GLU A 19 1.92 14.73 -32.45
N LEU A 20 2.15 13.51 -31.91
CA LEU A 20 1.23 12.87 -30.98
C LEU A 20 0.99 13.69 -29.70
N LYS A 21 2.03 14.38 -29.18
CA LYS A 21 1.86 15.32 -28.05
C LYS A 21 0.92 16.48 -28.38
N LYS A 22 0.97 17.01 -29.60
CA LYS A 22 0.07 18.09 -30.02
C LYS A 22 -1.37 17.59 -30.15
N GLU A 23 -1.56 16.42 -30.74
CA GLU A 23 -2.87 15.78 -30.84
C GLU A 23 -3.46 15.45 -29.47
N ALA A 24 -2.65 14.88 -28.56
CA ALA A 24 -3.04 14.53 -27.20
C ALA A 24 -3.63 15.71 -26.42
N ASN A 25 -3.21 16.94 -26.71
CA ASN A 25 -3.76 18.13 -26.06
C ASN A 25 -5.17 18.52 -26.56
N GLN A 26 -5.65 17.88 -27.63
CA GLN A 26 -6.98 18.13 -28.19
C GLN A 26 -8.01 17.13 -27.69
N TYR A 27 -7.56 15.97 -27.17
CA TYR A 27 -8.43 14.91 -26.70
C TYR A 27 -8.86 15.12 -25.24
N PHE A 28 -9.98 14.51 -24.87
CA PHE A 28 -10.35 14.40 -23.46
C PHE A 28 -9.23 13.77 -22.67
N SER A 29 -8.88 14.35 -21.52
CA SER A 29 -7.79 13.86 -20.68
C SER A 29 -8.32 13.12 -19.46
N TRP A 30 -7.77 11.93 -19.20
CA TRP A 30 -7.94 11.17 -17.97
C TRP A 30 -6.65 11.19 -17.17
N GLN A 31 -6.73 11.59 -15.89
CA GLN A 31 -5.63 11.54 -14.96
C GLN A 31 -5.60 10.16 -14.32
N LEU A 32 -4.49 9.46 -14.50
CA LEU A 32 -4.30 8.08 -14.05
C LEU A 32 -4.11 8.00 -12.53
N THR A 33 -4.64 6.95 -11.93
CA THR A 33 -4.30 6.54 -10.56
C THR A 33 -2.93 5.86 -10.53
N ASP A 34 -2.32 5.72 -9.35
CA ASP A 34 -1.02 5.04 -9.18
C ASP A 34 -1.04 3.62 -9.76
N ARG A 35 -2.14 2.87 -9.56
CA ARG A 35 -2.32 1.54 -10.13
C ARG A 35 -2.32 1.57 -11.66
N GLN A 36 -3.04 2.51 -12.24
CA GLN A 36 -3.16 2.65 -13.69
C GLN A 36 -1.84 3.12 -14.32
N ILE A 37 -1.05 3.93 -13.60
CA ILE A 37 0.30 4.33 -14.02
C ILE A 37 1.23 3.10 -14.10
N CYS A 38 1.23 2.25 -13.06
CA CYS A 38 2.01 1.00 -13.06
C CYS A 38 1.62 0.09 -14.25
N ASP A 39 0.31 -0.08 -14.49
CA ASP A 39 -0.18 -0.89 -15.59
C ASP A 39 0.20 -0.30 -16.95
N LEU A 40 0.04 1.02 -17.10
CA LEU A 40 0.40 1.72 -18.33
C LEU A 40 1.90 1.60 -18.63
N GLU A 41 2.76 1.76 -17.62
CA GLU A 41 4.21 1.64 -17.80
C GLU A 41 4.61 0.26 -18.32
N LEU A 42 4.06 -0.81 -17.74
CA LEU A 42 4.34 -2.18 -18.17
C LEU A 42 3.67 -2.55 -19.51
N LEU A 43 2.59 -1.88 -19.90
CA LEU A 43 2.05 -1.95 -21.26
C LEU A 43 3.00 -1.27 -22.25
N LEU A 44 3.42 -0.03 -21.97
CA LEU A 44 4.23 0.78 -22.87
C LEU A 44 5.64 0.20 -23.09
N ASN A 45 6.31 -0.29 -22.05
CA ASN A 45 7.67 -0.84 -22.14
C ASN A 45 7.74 -2.31 -22.54
N GLY A 46 6.58 -2.94 -22.79
CA GLY A 46 6.48 -4.33 -23.23
C GLY A 46 6.57 -5.38 -22.11
N GLY A 47 6.63 -4.97 -20.83
CA GLY A 47 6.56 -5.87 -19.67
C GLY A 47 5.29 -6.71 -19.65
N PHE A 48 4.19 -6.19 -20.23
CA PHE A 48 2.91 -6.87 -20.40
C PHE A 48 2.67 -7.44 -21.81
N SER A 49 3.73 -7.63 -22.60
CA SER A 49 3.56 -8.32 -23.89
C SER A 49 2.87 -9.68 -23.69
N PRO A 50 1.89 -10.06 -24.57
CA PRO A 50 1.59 -9.46 -25.88
C PRO A 50 0.48 -8.38 -25.87
N LEU A 51 0.10 -7.81 -24.72
CA LEU A 51 -0.94 -6.78 -24.69
C LEU A 51 -0.50 -5.52 -25.45
N THR A 52 -1.42 -4.95 -26.24
CA THR A 52 -1.22 -3.70 -26.98
C THR A 52 -2.01 -2.52 -26.41
N GLY A 53 -2.59 -2.71 -25.22
CA GLY A 53 -3.37 -1.69 -24.53
C GLY A 53 -4.21 -2.28 -23.40
N PHE A 54 -5.12 -1.48 -22.89
CA PHE A 54 -6.10 -1.94 -21.91
C PHE A 54 -7.13 -2.85 -22.59
N MET A 55 -7.44 -3.98 -21.94
CA MET A 55 -8.32 -4.99 -22.52
C MET A 55 -9.69 -4.44 -22.86
N GLY A 56 -10.17 -4.75 -24.09
CA GLY A 56 -11.56 -4.61 -24.45
C GLY A 56 -12.43 -5.69 -23.80
N LYS A 57 -13.74 -5.51 -23.87
CA LYS A 57 -14.72 -6.38 -23.20
C LYS A 57 -14.59 -7.86 -23.57
N THR A 58 -14.25 -8.18 -24.82
CA THR A 58 -14.12 -9.57 -25.31
C THR A 58 -12.90 -10.24 -24.69
N ALA A 59 -11.73 -9.60 -24.76
CA ALA A 59 -10.49 -10.10 -24.16
C ALA A 59 -10.64 -10.24 -22.63
N TYR A 60 -11.23 -9.25 -21.97
CA TYR A 60 -11.52 -9.27 -20.55
C TYR A 60 -12.35 -10.52 -20.15
N LYS A 61 -13.47 -10.77 -20.83
CA LYS A 61 -14.30 -11.95 -20.55
C LYS A 61 -13.59 -13.27 -20.80
N SER A 62 -12.79 -13.36 -21.86
CA SER A 62 -11.98 -14.54 -22.15
C SER A 62 -10.95 -14.80 -21.05
N VAL A 63 -10.29 -13.74 -20.55
CA VAL A 63 -9.32 -13.83 -19.45
C VAL A 63 -9.99 -14.28 -18.14
N LEU A 64 -11.15 -13.75 -17.81
CA LEU A 64 -11.88 -14.18 -16.61
C LEU A 64 -12.19 -15.68 -16.68
N LYS A 65 -12.72 -16.14 -17.82
CA LYS A 65 -13.20 -17.50 -18.02
C LYS A 65 -12.06 -18.53 -18.13
N ASP A 66 -11.10 -18.27 -19.01
CA ASP A 66 -10.13 -19.27 -19.48
C ASP A 66 -8.66 -18.89 -19.23
N MET A 67 -8.36 -17.71 -18.68
CA MET A 67 -7.00 -17.13 -18.59
C MET A 67 -6.36 -17.02 -20.00
N ARG A 68 -7.13 -16.63 -21.03
CA ARG A 68 -6.68 -16.56 -22.43
C ARG A 68 -7.09 -15.25 -23.07
N LEU A 69 -6.19 -14.68 -23.87
CA LEU A 69 -6.53 -13.61 -24.80
C LEU A 69 -7.35 -14.15 -26.00
N GLU A 70 -7.78 -13.27 -26.89
CA GLU A 70 -8.58 -13.65 -28.06
C GLU A 70 -7.80 -14.54 -29.04
N ASP A 71 -6.49 -14.34 -29.16
CA ASP A 71 -5.57 -15.16 -29.95
C ASP A 71 -5.17 -16.48 -29.26
N ARG A 72 -5.79 -16.79 -28.12
CA ARG A 72 -5.53 -17.95 -27.25
C ARG A 72 -4.21 -17.90 -26.48
N SER A 73 -3.44 -16.81 -26.54
CA SER A 73 -2.27 -16.61 -25.69
C SER A 73 -2.66 -16.67 -24.21
N LEU A 74 -1.82 -17.28 -23.40
CA LEU A 74 -2.02 -17.38 -21.94
C LEU A 74 -1.87 -16.00 -21.31
N TRP A 75 -2.91 -15.54 -20.60
CA TRP A 75 -2.88 -14.31 -19.84
C TRP A 75 -3.86 -14.39 -18.64
N PRO A 76 -3.39 -14.48 -17.39
CA PRO A 76 -4.24 -14.85 -16.25
C PRO A 76 -4.95 -13.69 -15.56
N MET A 77 -4.52 -12.43 -15.79
CA MET A 77 -4.99 -11.26 -15.04
C MET A 77 -5.65 -10.22 -15.97
N PRO A 78 -6.82 -9.68 -15.62
CA PRO A 78 -7.38 -8.55 -16.37
C PRO A 78 -6.54 -7.28 -16.17
N ILE A 79 -6.22 -6.61 -17.30
CA ILE A 79 -5.57 -5.30 -17.31
C ILE A 79 -6.55 -4.31 -17.92
N THR A 80 -7.20 -3.54 -17.08
CA THR A 80 -8.33 -2.68 -17.45
C THR A 80 -8.09 -1.24 -16.98
N LEU A 81 -8.61 -0.28 -17.75
CA LEU A 81 -8.66 1.13 -17.35
C LEU A 81 -10.04 1.41 -16.75
N ASP A 82 -10.10 1.62 -15.47
CA ASP A 82 -11.32 1.96 -14.75
C ASP A 82 -11.50 3.49 -14.66
N VAL A 83 -12.71 3.98 -14.96
CA VAL A 83 -13.05 5.40 -14.93
C VAL A 83 -14.37 5.63 -14.18
N THR A 84 -14.61 6.88 -13.75
CA THR A 84 -15.87 7.26 -13.12
C THR A 84 -17.04 7.22 -14.13
N GLU A 85 -18.26 7.09 -13.64
CA GLU A 85 -19.47 7.14 -14.50
C GLU A 85 -19.61 8.47 -15.24
N ASP A 86 -19.24 9.59 -14.60
CA ASP A 86 -19.24 10.91 -15.25
C ASP A 86 -18.28 10.95 -16.43
N VAL A 87 -17.04 10.49 -16.22
CA VAL A 87 -16.03 10.42 -17.28
C VAL A 87 -16.48 9.49 -18.41
N ALA A 88 -17.00 8.31 -18.09
CA ALA A 88 -17.54 7.38 -19.10
C ALA A 88 -18.65 8.02 -19.94
N GLY A 89 -19.54 8.80 -19.31
CA GLY A 89 -20.58 9.56 -20.00
C GLY A 89 -20.01 10.62 -20.97
N ARG A 90 -18.94 11.30 -20.55
CA ARG A 90 -18.30 12.36 -21.36
C ARG A 90 -17.51 11.80 -22.55
N ILE A 91 -16.85 10.66 -22.39
CA ILE A 91 -16.02 10.05 -23.45
C ILE A 91 -16.80 9.08 -24.35
N LYS A 92 -18.10 8.92 -24.15
CA LYS A 92 -18.92 7.92 -24.87
C LYS A 92 -18.87 8.04 -26.40
N ASN A 93 -18.68 9.25 -26.91
CA ASN A 93 -18.62 9.55 -28.33
C ASN A 93 -17.20 9.92 -28.79
N GLU A 94 -16.22 9.84 -27.91
CA GLU A 94 -14.83 10.09 -28.25
C GLU A 94 -14.21 8.84 -28.89
N GLU A 95 -13.39 9.05 -29.89
CA GLU A 95 -12.59 7.97 -30.50
C GLU A 95 -11.30 7.74 -29.70
N LYS A 96 -10.72 8.83 -29.19
CA LYS A 96 -9.43 8.82 -28.50
C LYS A 96 -9.51 9.64 -27.21
N ILE A 97 -8.73 9.21 -26.21
CA ILE A 97 -8.49 9.97 -24.96
C ILE A 97 -7.00 10.02 -24.66
N THR A 98 -6.58 11.06 -23.96
CA THR A 98 -5.20 11.20 -23.47
C THR A 98 -5.09 10.71 -22.03
N LEU A 99 -4.13 9.84 -21.79
CA LEU A 99 -3.78 9.35 -20.47
C LEU A 99 -2.64 10.19 -19.90
N ARG A 100 -2.86 10.80 -18.71
CA ARG A 100 -1.91 11.69 -18.07
C ARG A 100 -1.52 11.16 -16.68
N ASP A 101 -0.29 11.46 -16.29
CA ASP A 101 0.13 11.27 -14.90
C ASP A 101 -0.49 12.32 -13.95
N GLN A 102 -0.10 12.25 -12.67
CA GLN A 102 -0.61 13.16 -11.65
C GLN A 102 -0.08 14.59 -11.79
N GLU A 103 1.07 14.79 -12.46
CA GLU A 103 1.65 16.10 -12.77
C GLU A 103 1.03 16.71 -14.04
N GLY A 104 0.24 15.96 -14.79
CA GLY A 104 -0.46 16.38 -16.00
C GLY A 104 0.31 16.11 -17.30
N PHE A 105 1.45 15.41 -17.26
CA PHE A 105 2.16 15.01 -18.48
C PHE A 105 1.38 13.95 -19.25
N ALA A 106 1.26 14.13 -20.57
CA ALA A 106 0.65 13.14 -21.44
C ALA A 106 1.61 11.96 -21.64
N LEU A 107 1.19 10.77 -21.19
CA LEU A 107 1.96 9.54 -21.29
C LEU A 107 1.59 8.71 -22.52
N ALA A 108 0.31 8.66 -22.87
CA ALA A 108 -0.18 7.90 -24.01
C ALA A 108 -1.51 8.44 -24.54
N VAL A 109 -1.85 8.07 -25.76
CA VAL A 109 -3.18 8.20 -26.34
C VAL A 109 -3.80 6.81 -26.42
N LEU A 110 -5.02 6.67 -25.88
CA LEU A 110 -5.83 5.45 -25.98
C LEU A 110 -6.88 5.62 -27.08
N THR A 111 -6.84 4.78 -28.10
CA THR A 111 -7.94 4.64 -29.07
C THR A 111 -8.97 3.69 -28.48
N ILE A 112 -10.17 4.20 -28.19
CA ILE A 112 -11.23 3.48 -27.46
C ILE A 112 -11.84 2.40 -28.35
N SER A 113 -11.88 1.15 -27.87
CA SER A 113 -12.63 0.06 -28.49
C SER A 113 -13.95 -0.23 -27.79
N ASP A 114 -13.96 -0.17 -26.44
CA ASP A 114 -15.10 -0.54 -25.62
C ASP A 114 -15.23 0.38 -24.38
N ILE A 115 -16.47 0.65 -24.00
CA ILE A 115 -16.82 1.24 -22.70
C ILE A 115 -17.95 0.41 -22.11
N TRP A 116 -17.73 -0.20 -20.92
CA TRP A 116 -18.75 -1.06 -20.31
C TRP A 116 -18.70 -1.05 -18.78
N LYS A 117 -19.80 -1.42 -18.15
CA LYS A 117 -19.85 -1.75 -16.72
C LYS A 117 -19.57 -3.25 -16.57
N PRO A 118 -18.50 -3.66 -15.88
CA PRO A 118 -18.23 -5.05 -15.57
C PRO A 118 -19.16 -5.58 -14.47
N ASP A 119 -19.28 -6.89 -14.38
CA ASP A 119 -19.74 -7.57 -13.18
C ASP A 119 -18.53 -7.78 -12.28
N LEU A 120 -18.40 -6.94 -11.24
CA LEU A 120 -17.24 -6.94 -10.35
C LEU A 120 -17.22 -8.15 -9.40
N GLU A 121 -18.38 -8.75 -9.08
CA GLU A 121 -18.45 -9.97 -8.28
C GLU A 121 -18.04 -11.19 -9.12
N GLU A 122 -18.42 -11.22 -10.42
CA GLU A 122 -17.92 -12.21 -11.37
C GLU A 122 -16.39 -12.12 -11.51
N GLU A 123 -15.86 -10.91 -11.65
CA GLU A 123 -14.40 -10.69 -11.71
C GLU A 123 -13.71 -11.15 -10.43
N ALA A 124 -14.22 -10.73 -9.26
CA ALA A 124 -13.66 -11.15 -7.97
C ALA A 124 -13.62 -12.67 -7.83
N SER A 125 -14.73 -13.33 -8.11
CA SER A 125 -14.84 -14.79 -8.04
C SER A 125 -13.92 -15.50 -9.04
N ALA A 126 -13.82 -14.98 -10.27
CA ALA A 126 -13.03 -15.61 -11.33
C ALA A 126 -11.52 -15.43 -11.11
N VAL A 127 -11.07 -14.24 -10.66
CA VAL A 127 -9.65 -13.91 -10.52
C VAL A 127 -9.10 -14.32 -9.16
N TYR A 128 -9.85 -14.03 -8.08
CA TYR A 128 -9.40 -14.21 -6.69
C TYR A 128 -10.04 -15.41 -5.98
N GLY A 129 -11.04 -16.05 -6.60
CA GLY A 129 -11.75 -17.20 -6.03
C GLY A 129 -12.69 -16.84 -4.87
N THR A 130 -12.91 -15.57 -4.61
CA THR A 130 -13.72 -15.07 -3.49
C THR A 130 -14.31 -13.69 -3.77
N THR A 131 -15.39 -13.36 -3.07
CA THR A 131 -15.96 -11.99 -3.02
C THR A 131 -15.77 -11.36 -1.63
N ASP A 132 -15.00 -11.98 -0.75
CA ASP A 132 -14.73 -11.47 0.60
C ASP A 132 -13.86 -10.23 0.55
N ILE A 133 -14.38 -9.11 1.07
CA ILE A 133 -13.69 -7.81 1.09
C ILE A 133 -12.50 -7.74 2.06
N THR A 134 -12.29 -8.76 2.90
CA THR A 134 -11.05 -8.88 3.70
C THR A 134 -9.84 -9.22 2.81
N HIS A 135 -10.09 -9.76 1.61
CA HIS A 135 -9.08 -9.87 0.57
C HIS A 135 -8.80 -8.48 -0.04
N THR A 136 -7.56 -8.01 0.08
CA THR A 136 -7.17 -6.64 -0.28
C THR A 136 -7.58 -6.23 -1.70
N ALA A 137 -7.38 -7.13 -2.69
CA ALA A 137 -7.73 -6.82 -4.07
C ALA A 137 -9.23 -6.84 -4.32
N VAL A 138 -9.98 -7.71 -3.64
CA VAL A 138 -11.45 -7.72 -3.71
C VAL A 138 -12.02 -6.44 -3.12
N ASN A 139 -11.48 -5.99 -1.99
CA ASN A 139 -11.86 -4.71 -1.41
C ASN A 139 -11.57 -3.53 -2.37
N TYR A 140 -10.39 -3.54 -3.01
CA TYR A 140 -10.06 -2.53 -4.02
C TYR A 140 -11.09 -2.55 -5.17
N LEU A 141 -11.36 -3.73 -5.72
CA LEU A 141 -12.27 -3.93 -6.84
C LEU A 141 -13.70 -3.48 -6.53
N LEU A 142 -14.24 -3.91 -5.38
CA LEU A 142 -15.64 -3.67 -5.02
C LEU A 142 -15.88 -2.30 -4.40
N ASN A 143 -14.93 -1.71 -3.68
CA ASN A 143 -15.16 -0.53 -2.87
C ASN A 143 -14.33 0.70 -3.28
N ILE A 144 -13.13 0.54 -3.85
CA ILE A 144 -12.20 1.65 -4.10
C ILE A 144 -12.15 2.01 -5.59
N GLY A 145 -11.93 1.03 -6.47
CA GLY A 145 -11.81 1.23 -7.91
C GLY A 145 -13.09 1.79 -8.54
N ASN A 146 -12.95 2.44 -9.70
CA ASN A 146 -14.07 2.95 -10.48
C ASN A 146 -14.89 1.80 -11.10
N LYS A 147 -16.12 2.12 -11.55
CA LYS A 147 -17.12 1.10 -11.89
C LYS A 147 -17.41 0.96 -13.39
N VAL A 148 -16.68 1.70 -14.23
CA VAL A 148 -16.79 1.61 -15.68
C VAL A 148 -15.42 1.35 -16.27
N TYR A 149 -15.30 0.36 -17.13
CA TYR A 149 -14.07 0.02 -17.81
C TYR A 149 -14.01 0.57 -19.22
N VAL A 150 -12.82 0.98 -19.62
CA VAL A 150 -12.49 1.47 -20.95
C VAL A 150 -11.37 0.60 -21.50
N GLY A 151 -11.61 -0.02 -22.65
CA GLY A 151 -10.62 -0.83 -23.38
C GLY A 151 -10.19 -0.16 -24.66
N GLY A 152 -9.00 -0.50 -25.14
CA GLY A 152 -8.50 0.01 -26.41
C GLY A 152 -7.00 -0.15 -26.58
N SER A 153 -6.49 0.24 -27.76
CA SER A 153 -5.07 0.21 -28.12
C SER A 153 -4.36 1.50 -27.72
N LEU A 154 -3.09 1.39 -27.40
CA LEU A 154 -2.25 2.51 -26.93
C LEU A 154 -1.25 2.96 -27.98
N GLU A 155 -1.05 4.26 -28.06
CA GLU A 155 0.09 4.93 -28.70
C GLU A 155 0.84 5.68 -27.59
N GLY A 156 2.02 5.16 -27.19
CA GLY A 156 2.81 5.70 -26.09
C GLY A 156 3.61 6.95 -26.50
N ILE A 157 3.55 7.98 -25.68
CA ILE A 157 4.30 9.24 -25.85
C ILE A 157 5.60 9.19 -25.07
N SER A 158 5.54 8.75 -23.80
CA SER A 158 6.68 8.60 -22.92
C SER A 158 6.33 7.64 -21.77
N LEU A 159 7.32 6.99 -21.21
CA LEU A 159 7.17 6.30 -19.94
C LEU A 159 6.90 7.31 -18.81
N PRO A 160 6.25 6.90 -17.71
CA PRO A 160 6.17 7.69 -16.49
C PRO A 160 7.57 8.11 -16.01
N HIS A 161 7.69 9.33 -15.50
CA HIS A 161 8.96 9.80 -14.97
C HIS A 161 9.10 9.34 -13.51
N HIS A 162 10.20 8.65 -13.23
CA HIS A 162 10.60 8.29 -11.87
C HIS A 162 11.72 9.22 -11.40
N TYR A 163 11.60 9.72 -10.16
CA TYR A 163 12.60 10.61 -9.54
C TYR A 163 13.58 9.85 -8.65
N ASP A 164 13.39 8.53 -8.50
CA ASP A 164 14.14 7.66 -7.60
C ASP A 164 14.82 6.51 -8.33
N TYR A 165 15.98 6.11 -7.84
CA TYR A 165 16.69 4.87 -8.21
C TYR A 165 16.79 4.63 -9.73
N HIS A 166 17.12 5.65 -10.51
CA HIS A 166 17.18 5.60 -11.98
C HIS A 166 18.06 4.44 -12.50
N ASP A 167 19.21 4.22 -11.85
CA ASP A 167 20.17 3.21 -12.27
C ASP A 167 19.69 1.76 -12.02
N ASP A 168 18.65 1.60 -11.22
CA ASP A 168 18.06 0.30 -10.87
C ASP A 168 16.73 0.05 -11.62
N ARG A 169 16.25 1.01 -12.46
CA ARG A 169 15.01 0.89 -13.23
C ARG A 169 15.30 0.59 -14.68
N HIS A 170 15.01 -0.62 -15.11
CA HIS A 170 15.28 -1.06 -16.47
C HIS A 170 14.00 -1.52 -17.15
N THR A 171 13.85 -1.18 -18.42
CA THR A 171 12.85 -1.79 -19.30
C THR A 171 13.22 -3.24 -19.64
N PRO A 172 12.29 -4.05 -20.15
CA PRO A 172 12.61 -5.40 -20.62
C PRO A 172 13.73 -5.44 -21.66
N GLU A 173 13.77 -4.48 -22.60
CA GLU A 173 14.80 -4.42 -23.64
C GLU A 173 16.18 -4.11 -23.06
N GLU A 174 16.27 -3.14 -22.13
CA GLU A 174 17.50 -2.79 -21.45
C GLU A 174 18.05 -3.96 -20.62
N LEU A 175 17.20 -4.67 -19.87
CA LEU A 175 17.64 -5.85 -19.10
C LEU A 175 18.13 -6.98 -20.00
N GLN A 176 17.43 -7.30 -21.09
CA GLN A 176 17.88 -8.32 -22.03
C GLN A 176 19.23 -7.95 -22.67
N SER A 177 19.46 -6.66 -22.94
CA SER A 177 20.72 -6.15 -23.45
C SER A 177 21.83 -6.30 -22.43
N LEU A 178 21.59 -5.90 -21.16
CA LEU A 178 22.54 -6.06 -20.06
C LEU A 178 22.88 -7.52 -19.78
N PHE A 179 21.92 -8.45 -19.85
CA PHE A 179 22.21 -9.88 -19.72
C PHE A 179 23.13 -10.37 -20.82
N SER A 180 22.88 -9.94 -22.06
CA SER A 180 23.73 -10.30 -23.21
C SER A 180 25.14 -9.73 -23.07
N GLU A 181 25.30 -8.48 -22.64
CA GLU A 181 26.60 -7.84 -22.40
C GLU A 181 27.40 -8.54 -21.29
N LYS A 182 26.70 -9.04 -20.25
CA LYS A 182 27.30 -9.80 -19.15
C LYS A 182 27.59 -11.27 -19.50
N GLY A 183 27.14 -11.75 -20.65
CA GLY A 183 27.22 -13.15 -21.04
C GLY A 183 26.29 -14.06 -20.23
N TRP A 184 25.17 -13.57 -19.76
CA TRP A 184 24.20 -14.32 -18.97
C TRP A 184 23.18 -15.02 -19.87
N ASP A 185 23.19 -16.35 -19.90
CA ASP A 185 22.29 -17.16 -20.70
C ASP A 185 21.12 -17.75 -19.89
N LYS A 186 21.35 -18.02 -18.62
CA LYS A 186 20.35 -18.50 -17.68
C LYS A 186 20.16 -17.51 -16.55
N ILE A 187 18.95 -17.04 -16.38
CA ILE A 187 18.62 -16.04 -15.37
C ILE A 187 17.47 -16.55 -14.48
N VAL A 188 17.73 -16.63 -13.17
CA VAL A 188 16.72 -16.92 -12.15
C VAL A 188 16.19 -15.61 -11.61
N ALA A 189 14.92 -15.34 -11.79
CA ALA A 189 14.26 -14.17 -11.18
C ALA A 189 13.77 -14.49 -9.77
N PHE A 190 14.08 -13.62 -8.84
CA PHE A 190 13.49 -13.62 -7.52
C PHE A 190 12.65 -12.36 -7.32
N GLN A 191 11.33 -12.57 -7.23
CA GLN A 191 10.41 -11.49 -6.92
C GLN A 191 10.24 -11.35 -5.41
N THR A 192 10.24 -10.12 -4.93
CA THR A 192 9.93 -9.82 -3.53
C THR A 192 9.23 -8.47 -3.40
N ARG A 193 8.47 -8.33 -2.32
CA ARG A 193 7.92 -7.07 -1.81
C ARG A 193 8.31 -6.85 -0.34
N ASN A 194 9.17 -7.70 0.19
CA ASN A 194 9.67 -7.67 1.56
C ASN A 194 11.18 -7.44 1.56
N PRO A 195 11.75 -6.88 2.63
CA PRO A 195 13.19 -6.86 2.83
C PRO A 195 13.80 -8.26 2.74
N LEU A 196 15.01 -8.36 2.23
CA LEU A 196 15.74 -9.62 2.15
C LEU A 196 16.57 -9.83 3.43
N HIS A 197 16.40 -11.00 4.04
CA HIS A 197 17.18 -11.46 5.18
C HIS A 197 18.14 -12.57 4.78
N ARG A 198 19.00 -13.05 5.68
CA ARG A 198 20.01 -14.07 5.41
C ARG A 198 19.45 -15.34 4.76
N ALA A 199 18.29 -15.83 5.25
CA ALA A 199 17.60 -16.99 4.68
C ALA A 199 17.27 -16.81 3.19
N HIS A 200 16.86 -15.61 2.78
CA HIS A 200 16.54 -15.32 1.38
C HIS A 200 17.79 -15.29 0.50
N VAL A 201 18.88 -14.72 1.01
CA VAL A 201 20.17 -14.69 0.28
C VAL A 201 20.69 -16.11 0.09
N GLU A 202 20.72 -16.91 1.15
CA GLU A 202 21.17 -18.30 1.10
C GLU A 202 20.35 -19.11 0.08
N MET A 203 19.03 -18.99 0.14
CA MET A 203 18.13 -19.69 -0.78
C MET A 203 18.34 -19.27 -2.23
N THR A 204 18.46 -17.96 -2.50
CA THR A 204 18.64 -17.47 -3.88
C THR A 204 20.02 -17.80 -4.44
N MET A 205 21.04 -17.83 -3.59
CA MET A 205 22.38 -18.30 -3.98
C MET A 205 22.35 -19.78 -4.36
N ARG A 206 21.80 -20.66 -3.51
CA ARG A 206 21.67 -22.10 -3.82
C ARG A 206 20.86 -22.32 -5.10
N ALA A 207 19.72 -21.64 -5.25
CA ALA A 207 18.92 -21.76 -6.48
C ALA A 207 19.70 -21.36 -7.74
N SER A 208 20.55 -20.34 -7.64
CA SER A 208 21.42 -19.89 -8.72
C SER A 208 22.55 -20.90 -9.02
N GLU A 209 23.21 -21.43 -7.98
CA GLU A 209 24.28 -22.40 -8.07
C GLU A 209 23.81 -23.74 -8.64
N ASP A 210 22.70 -24.29 -8.12
CA ASP A 210 22.11 -25.57 -8.55
C ASP A 210 21.77 -25.57 -10.05
N LEU A 211 21.38 -24.42 -10.59
CA LEU A 211 21.01 -24.24 -11.99
C LEU A 211 22.17 -23.78 -12.87
N ASN A 212 23.33 -23.46 -12.27
CA ASN A 212 24.39 -22.74 -12.94
C ASN A 212 23.84 -21.52 -13.71
N ALA A 213 23.15 -20.65 -13.00
CA ALA A 213 22.45 -19.50 -13.52
C ALA A 213 22.83 -18.22 -12.79
N ASN A 214 22.57 -17.07 -13.39
CA ASN A 214 22.72 -15.77 -12.75
C ASN A 214 21.39 -15.35 -12.10
N LEU A 215 21.45 -14.47 -11.11
CA LEU A 215 20.30 -14.08 -10.30
C LEU A 215 19.83 -12.65 -10.63
N LEU A 216 18.57 -12.50 -10.94
CA LEU A 216 17.89 -11.21 -10.96
C LEU A 216 17.05 -11.04 -9.70
N ILE A 217 17.45 -10.16 -8.79
CA ILE A 217 16.60 -9.65 -7.72
C ILE A 217 15.68 -8.61 -8.34
N HIS A 218 14.39 -8.92 -8.43
CA HIS A 218 13.41 -8.10 -9.16
C HIS A 218 12.25 -7.68 -8.26
N PRO A 219 12.52 -6.78 -7.27
CA PRO A 219 11.53 -6.35 -6.30
C PRO A 219 10.47 -5.44 -6.92
N VAL A 220 9.25 -5.56 -6.41
CA VAL A 220 8.14 -4.70 -6.79
C VAL A 220 8.24 -3.36 -6.04
N VAL A 221 8.26 -2.26 -6.78
CA VAL A 221 8.27 -0.88 -6.25
C VAL A 221 7.02 -0.07 -6.60
N GLY A 222 6.07 -0.65 -7.34
CA GLY A 222 4.72 -0.11 -7.50
C GLY A 222 3.85 -0.37 -6.27
N MET A 223 2.54 -0.46 -6.46
CA MET A 223 1.62 -0.71 -5.35
C MET A 223 1.78 -2.13 -4.78
N THR A 224 1.84 -2.22 -3.47
CA THR A 224 1.89 -3.47 -2.71
C THR A 224 0.77 -3.52 -1.66
N LYS A 225 0.85 -4.46 -0.72
CA LYS A 225 -0.16 -4.61 0.33
C LYS A 225 -0.02 -3.49 1.38
N PRO A 226 -1.12 -2.91 1.88
CA PRO A 226 -1.09 -2.01 3.02
C PRO A 226 -0.37 -2.62 4.22
N GLY A 227 0.52 -1.85 4.85
CA GLY A 227 1.34 -2.30 5.97
C GLY A 227 2.66 -3.00 5.60
N ASP A 228 2.96 -3.15 4.31
CA ASP A 228 4.31 -3.50 3.86
C ASP A 228 5.30 -2.36 4.17
N VAL A 229 6.57 -2.71 4.33
CA VAL A 229 7.65 -1.71 4.44
C VAL A 229 7.68 -0.86 3.16
N ASP A 230 7.83 0.45 3.29
CA ASP A 230 7.87 1.34 2.14
C ASP A 230 9.00 0.98 1.15
N HIS A 231 8.82 1.34 -0.12
CA HIS A 231 9.75 0.89 -1.14
C HIS A 231 11.15 1.51 -1.02
N TYR A 232 11.28 2.74 -0.49
CA TYR A 232 12.59 3.37 -0.29
C TYR A 232 13.43 2.60 0.74
N THR A 233 12.84 2.26 1.88
CA THR A 233 13.47 1.41 2.90
C THR A 233 13.81 0.03 2.33
N ARG A 234 12.89 -0.59 1.56
CA ARG A 234 13.15 -1.89 0.94
C ARG A 234 14.30 -1.84 -0.04
N VAL A 235 14.37 -0.81 -0.90
CA VAL A 235 15.46 -0.69 -1.88
C VAL A 235 16.80 -0.48 -1.19
N ARG A 236 16.88 0.34 -0.13
CA ARG A 236 18.11 0.46 0.68
C ARG A 236 18.52 -0.89 1.27
N CYS A 237 17.58 -1.66 1.81
CA CYS A 237 17.84 -3.03 2.26
C CYS A 237 18.42 -3.92 1.13
N TYR A 238 17.83 -3.86 -0.07
CA TYR A 238 18.31 -4.63 -1.21
C TYR A 238 19.72 -4.20 -1.63
N GLN A 239 20.02 -2.91 -1.67
CA GLN A 239 21.36 -2.40 -2.00
C GLN A 239 22.43 -2.89 -1.02
N HIS A 240 22.10 -3.03 0.27
CA HIS A 240 22.99 -3.66 1.26
C HIS A 240 23.16 -5.16 0.98
N VAL A 241 22.08 -5.84 0.66
CA VAL A 241 22.08 -7.29 0.38
C VAL A 241 22.83 -7.61 -0.91
N MET A 242 22.71 -6.79 -1.96
CA MET A 242 23.43 -7.00 -3.24
C MET A 242 24.94 -7.13 -3.05
N LYS A 243 25.53 -6.47 -2.04
CA LYS A 243 26.95 -6.58 -1.70
C LYS A 243 27.36 -7.93 -1.11
N LYS A 244 26.42 -8.80 -0.78
CA LYS A 244 26.68 -10.14 -0.20
C LYS A 244 26.75 -11.23 -1.28
N TYR A 245 26.32 -10.95 -2.50
CA TYR A 245 26.44 -11.88 -3.62
C TYR A 245 27.83 -11.80 -4.26
N PRO A 246 28.35 -12.91 -4.81
CA PRO A 246 29.58 -12.90 -5.57
C PRO A 246 29.55 -11.92 -6.73
N GLU A 247 30.71 -11.39 -7.10
CA GLU A 247 30.81 -10.46 -8.21
C GLU A 247 30.27 -11.09 -9.51
N ASN A 248 29.51 -10.33 -10.28
CA ASN A 248 28.85 -10.73 -11.54
C ASN A 248 27.92 -11.96 -11.44
N SER A 249 27.46 -12.35 -10.24
CA SER A 249 26.51 -13.46 -10.07
C SER A 249 25.05 -12.99 -9.96
N ALA A 250 24.84 -11.77 -9.50
CA ALA A 250 23.51 -11.20 -9.27
C ALA A 250 23.44 -9.75 -9.70
N MET A 251 22.23 -9.30 -10.07
CA MET A 251 21.89 -7.89 -10.25
C MET A 251 20.49 -7.60 -9.71
N MET A 252 20.21 -6.32 -9.49
CA MET A 252 18.90 -5.84 -9.09
C MET A 252 18.28 -5.01 -10.21
N SER A 253 16.96 -5.13 -10.37
CA SER A 253 16.16 -4.20 -11.18
C SER A 253 14.79 -4.03 -10.54
N LEU A 254 14.29 -2.81 -10.51
CA LEU A 254 13.03 -2.47 -9.85
C LEU A 254 11.86 -2.64 -10.82
N LEU A 255 10.82 -3.35 -10.39
CA LEU A 255 9.63 -3.59 -11.20
C LEU A 255 8.49 -2.65 -10.80
N PRO A 256 8.00 -1.78 -11.70
CA PRO A 256 6.88 -0.87 -11.42
C PRO A 256 5.52 -1.60 -11.52
N LEU A 257 5.36 -2.69 -10.78
CA LEU A 257 4.16 -3.52 -10.80
C LEU A 257 3.21 -3.11 -9.69
N ALA A 258 1.93 -2.94 -10.00
CA ALA A 258 0.87 -2.89 -8.99
C ALA A 258 0.38 -4.32 -8.70
N MET A 259 0.77 -4.87 -7.56
CA MET A 259 0.38 -6.24 -7.15
C MET A 259 -1.13 -6.33 -6.89
N ARG A 260 -1.70 -7.50 -7.19
CA ARG A 260 -3.13 -7.81 -7.04
C ARG A 260 -3.43 -8.76 -5.88
N MET A 261 -2.41 -9.36 -5.28
CA MET A 261 -2.55 -10.41 -4.25
C MET A 261 -3.41 -11.60 -4.70
N GLY A 262 -3.38 -11.89 -6.01
CA GLY A 262 -4.21 -12.90 -6.67
C GLY A 262 -3.66 -14.33 -6.61
N GLY A 263 -2.71 -14.61 -5.72
CA GLY A 263 -2.17 -15.95 -5.47
C GLY A 263 -1.75 -16.69 -6.74
N PRO A 264 -2.42 -17.83 -7.07
CA PRO A 264 -2.04 -18.66 -8.21
C PRO A 264 -2.04 -17.95 -9.55
N ARG A 265 -3.10 -17.16 -9.87
CA ARG A 265 -3.15 -16.41 -11.13
C ARG A 265 -2.08 -15.34 -11.20
N GLU A 266 -1.79 -14.68 -10.09
CA GLU A 266 -0.73 -13.67 -10.03
C GLU A 266 0.66 -14.29 -10.16
N ALA A 267 0.91 -15.46 -9.60
CA ALA A 267 2.17 -16.18 -9.79
C ALA A 267 2.43 -16.49 -11.27
N LEU A 268 1.39 -16.90 -11.98
CA LEU A 268 1.45 -17.15 -13.42
C LEU A 268 1.72 -15.86 -14.21
N TRP A 269 1.08 -14.76 -13.81
CA TRP A 269 1.32 -13.43 -14.38
C TRP A 269 2.75 -12.93 -14.11
N HIS A 270 3.24 -13.14 -12.89
CA HIS A 270 4.62 -12.81 -12.53
C HIS A 270 5.65 -13.57 -13.38
N ALA A 271 5.37 -14.82 -13.73
CA ALA A 271 6.21 -15.61 -14.60
C ALA A 271 6.23 -15.06 -16.05
N LEU A 272 5.06 -14.69 -16.60
CA LEU A 272 4.95 -14.06 -17.90
C LEU A 272 5.75 -12.74 -17.97
N ILE A 273 5.61 -11.89 -16.95
CA ILE A 273 6.37 -10.64 -16.86
C ILE A 273 7.87 -10.95 -16.88
N ARG A 274 8.38 -11.86 -16.03
CA ARG A 274 9.82 -12.17 -15.96
C ARG A 274 10.34 -12.75 -17.24
N LYS A 275 9.56 -13.55 -17.93
CA LYS A 275 9.92 -14.00 -19.28
C LYS A 275 10.10 -12.81 -20.22
N ASN A 276 9.18 -11.84 -20.20
CA ASN A 276 9.31 -10.63 -21.02
C ASN A 276 10.59 -9.84 -20.67
N TYR A 277 10.99 -9.84 -19.41
CA TYR A 277 12.27 -9.25 -18.95
C TYR A 277 13.50 -10.12 -19.25
N GLY A 278 13.35 -11.26 -19.95
CA GLY A 278 14.47 -12.10 -20.39
C GLY A 278 14.87 -13.19 -19.41
N CYS A 279 14.13 -13.40 -18.32
CA CYS A 279 14.44 -14.46 -17.37
C CYS A 279 14.04 -15.84 -17.91
N THR A 280 14.84 -16.86 -17.57
CA THR A 280 14.60 -18.25 -17.95
C THR A 280 13.95 -19.07 -16.84
N HIS A 281 14.11 -18.62 -15.59
CA HIS A 281 13.60 -19.28 -14.40
C HIS A 281 12.99 -18.24 -13.45
N ILE A 282 12.04 -18.67 -12.63
CA ILE A 282 11.44 -17.84 -11.58
C ILE A 282 11.30 -18.63 -10.29
N VAL A 283 11.74 -18.05 -9.17
CA VAL A 283 11.51 -18.62 -7.85
C VAL A 283 10.08 -18.34 -7.40
N VAL A 284 9.34 -19.38 -7.02
CA VAL A 284 7.98 -19.28 -6.51
C VAL A 284 7.91 -19.85 -5.10
N GLY A 285 7.58 -18.97 -4.16
CA GLY A 285 7.48 -19.30 -2.75
C GLY A 285 6.18 -20.02 -2.38
N ARG A 286 6.16 -20.51 -1.16
CA ARG A 286 4.94 -20.90 -0.48
C ARG A 286 4.06 -19.65 -0.30
N ASP A 287 2.75 -19.79 -0.53
CA ASP A 287 1.78 -18.67 -0.45
C ASP A 287 2.19 -17.44 -1.30
N HIS A 288 2.69 -17.71 -2.53
CA HIS A 288 3.17 -16.68 -3.44
C HIS A 288 2.05 -15.71 -3.82
N ALA A 289 2.29 -14.41 -3.64
CA ALA A 289 1.33 -13.33 -3.88
C ALA A 289 -0.01 -13.49 -3.12
N GLY A 290 0.00 -14.19 -1.98
CA GLY A 290 -1.18 -14.34 -1.13
C GLY A 290 -1.50 -13.05 -0.36
N PRO A 291 -2.82 -12.75 -0.16
CA PRO A 291 -3.27 -11.56 0.58
C PRO A 291 -3.13 -11.72 2.10
N GLY A 292 -2.88 -12.92 2.59
CA GLY A 292 -2.92 -13.30 3.99
C GLY A 292 -4.16 -14.13 4.31
N ASN A 293 -4.72 -13.97 5.52
CA ASN A 293 -5.86 -14.74 5.98
C ASN A 293 -7.16 -13.93 5.91
N ASP A 294 -8.28 -14.64 5.84
CA ASP A 294 -9.62 -14.09 5.99
C ASP A 294 -9.90 -13.66 7.45
N LYS A 295 -11.10 -13.14 7.73
CA LYS A 295 -11.54 -12.73 9.07
C LYS A 295 -11.57 -13.87 10.10
N ASP A 296 -11.67 -15.11 9.64
CA ASP A 296 -11.74 -16.32 10.49
C ASP A 296 -10.36 -16.97 10.68
N GLY A 297 -9.30 -16.36 10.10
CA GLY A 297 -7.92 -16.81 10.21
C GLY A 297 -7.50 -17.87 9.19
N ASN A 298 -8.34 -18.17 8.19
CA ASN A 298 -8.02 -19.14 7.15
C ASN A 298 -7.30 -18.47 5.97
N PRO A 299 -6.30 -19.12 5.38
CA PRO A 299 -5.65 -18.59 4.18
C PRO A 299 -6.63 -18.62 2.98
N PHE A 300 -6.57 -17.59 2.13
CA PHE A 300 -7.38 -17.54 0.91
C PHE A 300 -6.96 -18.57 -0.14
N TYR A 301 -5.71 -18.98 -0.15
CA TYR A 301 -5.15 -19.96 -1.10
C TYR A 301 -4.38 -21.05 -0.36
N GLY A 302 -4.32 -22.23 -0.96
CA GLY A 302 -3.44 -23.28 -0.50
C GLY A 302 -1.96 -22.89 -0.61
N PRO A 303 -1.10 -23.38 0.27
CA PRO A 303 0.30 -22.95 0.35
C PRO A 303 1.13 -23.22 -0.91
N TYR A 304 0.70 -24.16 -1.75
CA TYR A 304 1.39 -24.56 -2.98
C TYR A 304 0.58 -24.34 -4.26
N ASP A 305 -0.65 -23.82 -4.17
CA ASP A 305 -1.53 -23.61 -5.33
C ASP A 305 -0.86 -22.77 -6.44
N ALA A 306 -0.05 -21.78 -6.05
CA ALA A 306 0.70 -20.95 -6.98
C ALA A 306 1.77 -21.76 -7.75
N GLN A 307 2.48 -22.65 -7.06
CA GLN A 307 3.47 -23.52 -7.68
C GLN A 307 2.80 -24.55 -8.61
N GLU A 308 1.70 -25.17 -8.18
CA GLU A 308 0.95 -26.16 -8.97
C GLU A 308 0.41 -25.54 -10.26
N LEU A 309 -0.16 -24.34 -10.18
CA LEU A 309 -0.65 -23.66 -11.37
C LEU A 309 0.48 -23.30 -12.33
N LEU A 310 1.61 -22.78 -11.83
CA LEU A 310 2.75 -22.43 -12.68
C LEU A 310 3.38 -23.66 -13.32
N LEU A 311 3.56 -24.76 -12.60
CA LEU A 311 4.05 -26.05 -13.13
C LEU A 311 3.21 -26.52 -14.32
N LYS A 312 1.90 -26.36 -14.26
CA LYS A 312 0.98 -26.75 -15.36
C LYS A 312 1.23 -25.97 -16.64
N TYR A 313 1.65 -24.70 -16.54
CA TYR A 313 1.78 -23.80 -17.69
C TYR A 313 3.23 -23.42 -18.03
N GLN A 314 4.25 -23.82 -17.25
CA GLN A 314 5.64 -23.40 -17.44
C GLN A 314 6.19 -23.69 -18.83
N THR A 315 5.85 -24.85 -19.42
CA THR A 315 6.30 -25.21 -20.77
C THR A 315 5.68 -24.30 -21.83
N GLU A 316 4.44 -23.91 -21.66
CA GLU A 316 3.73 -23.00 -22.58
C GLU A 316 4.29 -21.59 -22.50
N ILE A 317 4.55 -21.11 -21.27
CA ILE A 317 5.15 -19.78 -21.04
C ILE A 317 6.59 -19.76 -21.54
N GLY A 318 7.32 -20.86 -21.37
CA GLY A 318 8.75 -20.96 -21.66
C GLY A 318 9.62 -20.31 -20.57
N ILE A 319 9.23 -20.46 -19.29
CA ILE A 319 9.98 -20.11 -18.10
C ILE A 319 9.84 -21.25 -17.10
N GLU A 320 10.93 -21.68 -16.48
CA GLU A 320 10.94 -22.78 -15.53
C GLU A 320 10.71 -22.29 -14.10
N MET A 321 9.88 -23.01 -13.35
CA MET A 321 9.62 -22.73 -11.94
C MET A 321 10.71 -23.35 -11.07
N VAL A 322 11.27 -22.54 -10.16
CA VAL A 322 12.18 -22.98 -9.12
C VAL A 322 11.41 -22.93 -7.79
N PRO A 323 11.19 -24.07 -7.13
CA PRO A 323 10.46 -24.09 -5.88
C PRO A 323 11.28 -23.42 -4.78
N PHE A 324 10.65 -22.50 -4.05
CA PHE A 324 11.26 -21.91 -2.87
C PHE A 324 11.27 -22.94 -1.74
N LYS A 325 12.44 -23.25 -1.22
CA LYS A 325 12.60 -24.06 -0.01
C LYS A 325 12.51 -23.16 1.22
N PHE A 326 11.75 -23.59 2.22
CA PHE A 326 11.67 -22.86 3.48
C PHE A 326 12.95 -23.05 4.28
N MET A 327 13.79 -22.01 4.31
CA MET A 327 15.08 -22.03 5.00
C MET A 327 14.92 -21.73 6.48
N VAL A 328 15.56 -22.54 7.32
CA VAL A 328 15.62 -22.38 8.77
C VAL A 328 17.07 -22.25 9.23
N TYR A 329 17.28 -21.52 10.32
CA TYR A 329 18.61 -21.38 10.90
C TYR A 329 18.89 -22.47 11.93
N LEU A 330 20.02 -23.15 11.81
CA LEU A 330 20.51 -24.18 12.71
C LEU A 330 21.53 -23.58 13.69
N PRO A 331 21.16 -23.33 14.96
CA PRO A 331 22.00 -22.58 15.90
C PRO A 331 23.34 -23.29 16.22
N HIS A 332 23.33 -24.62 16.26
CA HIS A 332 24.52 -25.41 16.59
C HIS A 332 25.55 -25.50 15.48
N GLU A 333 25.12 -25.24 14.24
CA GLU A 333 25.94 -25.35 13.05
C GLU A 333 26.25 -23.99 12.42
N ASP A 334 25.63 -22.93 12.94
CA ASP A 334 25.70 -21.54 12.43
C ASP A 334 25.47 -21.45 10.91
N ARG A 335 24.45 -22.17 10.41
CA ARG A 335 24.09 -22.20 8.98
C ARG A 335 22.59 -22.28 8.76
N TYR A 336 22.20 -22.02 7.53
CA TYR A 336 20.83 -22.24 7.06
C TYR A 336 20.68 -23.57 6.35
N GLU A 337 19.50 -24.19 6.51
CA GLU A 337 19.15 -25.39 5.79
C GLU A 337 17.67 -25.39 5.44
N ALA A 338 17.30 -26.10 4.37
CA ALA A 338 15.89 -26.30 4.03
C ALA A 338 15.22 -27.18 5.07
N ILE A 339 14.03 -26.80 5.52
CA ILE A 339 13.33 -27.51 6.61
C ILE A 339 13.00 -28.97 6.28
N ASP A 340 12.87 -29.29 5.00
CA ASP A 340 12.62 -30.64 4.48
C ASP A 340 13.92 -31.48 4.34
N GLU A 341 15.08 -30.87 4.52
CA GLU A 341 16.39 -31.52 4.45
C GLU A 341 17.04 -31.74 5.82
N ILE A 342 16.46 -31.17 6.91
CA ILE A 342 16.95 -31.40 8.27
C ILE A 342 16.39 -32.69 8.89
N GLU A 343 17.18 -33.32 9.77
CA GLU A 343 16.74 -34.49 10.50
C GLU A 343 15.58 -34.16 11.45
N LYS A 344 14.67 -35.11 11.60
CA LYS A 344 13.50 -34.94 12.47
C LYS A 344 13.94 -34.77 13.93
N GLY A 345 13.58 -33.64 14.52
CA GLY A 345 13.94 -33.30 15.91
C GLY A 345 15.15 -32.36 16.03
N THR A 346 15.76 -31.92 14.91
CA THR A 346 16.80 -30.89 14.91
C THR A 346 16.24 -29.56 15.41
N GLU A 347 16.96 -28.92 16.34
CA GLU A 347 16.62 -27.58 16.81
C GLU A 347 16.89 -26.54 15.72
N PHE A 348 15.91 -25.70 15.42
CA PHE A 348 16.05 -24.60 14.47
C PHE A 348 15.38 -23.33 14.95
N LYS A 349 15.73 -22.19 14.36
CA LYS A 349 15.11 -20.89 14.63
C LYS A 349 14.57 -20.27 13.35
N THR A 350 13.45 -19.57 13.50
CA THR A 350 12.82 -18.71 12.47
C THR A 350 12.26 -17.46 13.14
N ILE A 351 12.02 -16.42 12.37
CA ILE A 351 11.25 -15.24 12.80
C ILE A 351 10.21 -14.98 11.72
N SER A 352 8.96 -14.97 12.11
CA SER A 352 7.85 -14.57 11.22
C SER A 352 7.79 -13.06 11.02
N GLY A 353 7.10 -12.59 9.98
CA GLY A 353 6.92 -11.15 9.77
C GLY A 353 6.15 -10.46 10.92
N THR A 354 5.30 -11.19 11.65
CA THR A 354 4.60 -10.67 12.84
C THR A 354 5.56 -10.53 14.02
N GLU A 355 6.38 -11.53 14.28
CA GLU A 355 7.41 -11.48 15.33
C GLU A 355 8.45 -10.41 15.04
N LEU A 356 8.89 -10.26 13.79
CA LEU A 356 9.80 -9.18 13.41
C LEU A 356 9.21 -7.79 13.71
N ARG A 357 7.94 -7.57 13.37
CA ARG A 357 7.26 -6.31 13.69
C ARG A 357 7.17 -6.09 15.21
N GLN A 358 6.91 -7.13 15.98
CA GLN A 358 6.86 -7.04 17.43
C GLN A 358 8.24 -6.68 18.03
N LEU A 359 9.32 -7.31 17.55
CA LEU A 359 10.69 -6.97 17.97
C LEU A 359 11.00 -5.48 17.72
N LEU A 360 10.63 -4.96 16.54
CA LEU A 360 10.80 -3.55 16.21
C LEU A 360 9.93 -2.63 17.10
N ASP A 361 8.67 -2.99 17.33
CA ASP A 361 7.74 -2.20 18.15
C ASP A 361 8.19 -2.12 19.60
N ASP A 362 8.80 -3.19 20.11
CA ASP A 362 9.35 -3.27 21.47
C ASP A 362 10.77 -2.67 21.58
N GLY A 363 11.37 -2.26 20.47
CA GLY A 363 12.76 -1.77 20.44
C GLY A 363 13.79 -2.85 20.73
N GLN A 364 13.44 -4.10 20.51
CA GLN A 364 14.37 -5.23 20.58
C GLN A 364 15.12 -5.32 19.25
N GLY A 365 16.44 -5.43 19.31
CA GLY A 365 17.27 -5.53 18.10
C GLY A 365 16.97 -6.78 17.29
N ILE A 366 17.08 -6.68 15.97
CA ILE A 366 16.94 -7.82 15.08
C ILE A 366 18.15 -8.74 15.21
N PRO A 367 18.00 -10.05 15.51
CA PRO A 367 19.14 -10.95 15.69
C PRO A 367 20.02 -11.06 14.43
N GLU A 368 21.34 -11.08 14.63
CA GLU A 368 22.31 -11.17 13.53
C GLU A 368 22.20 -12.48 12.73
N TRP A 369 21.76 -13.56 13.36
CA TRP A 369 21.50 -14.81 12.65
C TRP A 369 20.32 -14.70 11.69
N PHE A 370 19.36 -13.79 11.92
CA PHE A 370 18.17 -13.58 11.07
C PHE A 370 18.44 -12.61 9.93
N SER A 371 19.12 -11.49 10.21
CA SER A 371 19.35 -10.45 9.21
C SER A 371 20.78 -9.90 9.26
N TYR A 372 21.18 -9.25 8.18
CA TYR A 372 22.44 -8.49 8.14
C TYR A 372 22.27 -7.21 8.96
N LYS A 373 23.37 -6.78 9.60
CA LYS A 373 23.34 -5.60 10.48
C LYS A 373 22.83 -4.34 9.77
N GLU A 374 23.25 -4.13 8.53
CA GLU A 374 22.85 -2.97 7.74
C GLU A 374 21.36 -2.98 7.40
N VAL A 375 20.82 -4.16 7.10
CA VAL A 375 19.38 -4.35 6.86
C VAL A 375 18.58 -4.17 8.15
N ALA A 376 19.07 -4.68 9.27
CA ALA A 376 18.46 -4.51 10.58
C ALA A 376 18.34 -3.02 10.93
N GLN A 377 19.41 -2.26 10.73
CA GLN A 377 19.45 -0.81 10.98
C GLN A 377 18.41 -0.06 10.13
N GLU A 378 18.32 -0.32 8.81
CA GLU A 378 17.31 0.30 7.93
C GLU A 378 15.88 0.03 8.42
N LEU A 379 15.61 -1.18 8.90
CA LEU A 379 14.29 -1.56 9.41
C LEU A 379 13.98 -0.90 10.76
N GLU A 380 14.95 -0.84 11.66
CA GLU A 380 14.84 -0.17 12.97
C GLU A 380 14.59 1.33 12.79
N GLU A 381 15.30 1.99 11.86
CA GLU A 381 15.10 3.40 11.52
C GLU A 381 13.73 3.68 10.90
N SER A 382 13.25 2.78 10.01
CA SER A 382 11.94 2.92 9.35
C SER A 382 10.76 2.62 10.29
N ARG A 383 10.98 1.72 11.26
CA ARG A 383 9.98 1.32 12.25
C ARG A 383 10.57 1.40 13.65
N PRO A 384 10.79 2.61 14.19
CA PRO A 384 11.30 2.78 15.55
C PRO A 384 10.31 2.23 16.58
N PRO A 385 10.76 2.00 17.84
CA PRO A 385 9.88 1.59 18.93
C PRO A 385 8.67 2.50 19.09
N LEU A 386 7.57 1.98 19.61
CA LEU A 386 6.34 2.76 19.83
C LEU A 386 6.60 4.05 20.62
N THR A 387 7.52 4.02 21.58
CA THR A 387 7.92 5.18 22.36
C THR A 387 8.61 6.30 21.57
N GLU A 388 9.06 6.01 20.34
CA GLU A 388 9.76 6.96 19.46
C GLU A 388 8.95 7.30 18.20
N ARG A 389 7.83 6.61 17.96
CA ARG A 389 6.90 6.93 16.86
C ARG A 389 6.10 8.17 17.16
N GLY A 390 5.69 8.85 16.09
CA GLY A 390 4.69 9.89 16.20
C GLY A 390 3.36 9.35 16.70
N LEU A 391 2.58 10.21 17.36
CA LEU A 391 1.33 9.84 18.00
C LEU A 391 0.29 10.95 17.82
N THR A 392 -0.89 10.60 17.43
CA THR A 392 -2.06 11.49 17.50
C THR A 392 -2.98 11.06 18.62
N LEU A 393 -3.27 11.99 19.53
CA LEU A 393 -4.25 11.88 20.62
C LEU A 393 -5.48 12.68 20.19
N PHE A 394 -6.51 11.99 19.72
CA PHE A 394 -7.67 12.60 19.08
C PHE A 394 -8.88 12.63 20.02
N PHE A 395 -9.12 13.78 20.66
CA PHE A 395 -10.26 13.97 21.55
C PHE A 395 -11.55 14.18 20.76
N THR A 396 -12.63 13.59 21.24
CA THR A 396 -14.01 13.86 20.79
C THR A 396 -14.95 13.96 21.97
N GLY A 397 -16.07 14.66 21.80
CA GLY A 397 -17.09 14.89 22.86
C GLY A 397 -17.84 16.20 22.65
N LEU A 398 -18.93 16.38 23.38
CA LEU A 398 -19.79 17.56 23.31
C LEU A 398 -19.06 18.87 23.67
N SER A 399 -19.61 20.02 23.26
CA SER A 399 -19.15 21.32 23.78
C SER A 399 -19.30 21.34 25.30
N GLY A 400 -18.34 21.90 26.04
CA GLY A 400 -18.38 21.89 27.51
C GLY A 400 -18.10 20.55 28.20
N SER A 401 -17.78 19.48 27.45
CA SER A 401 -17.46 18.17 28.02
C SER A 401 -16.12 18.12 28.77
N GLY A 402 -15.24 19.12 28.59
CA GLY A 402 -13.92 19.19 29.24
C GLY A 402 -12.72 18.86 28.34
N LYS A 403 -12.91 18.61 27.04
CA LYS A 403 -11.84 18.26 26.09
C LYS A 403 -10.64 19.19 26.14
N SER A 404 -10.83 20.50 25.97
CA SER A 404 -9.75 21.48 25.97
C SER A 404 -9.00 21.52 27.30
N THR A 405 -9.69 21.34 28.42
CA THR A 405 -9.07 21.26 29.76
C THR A 405 -8.16 20.04 29.87
N LEU A 406 -8.68 18.87 29.48
CA LEU A 406 -7.90 17.61 29.51
C LEU A 406 -6.76 17.63 28.51
N ALA A 407 -6.98 18.17 27.30
CA ALA A 407 -5.95 18.31 26.28
C ALA A 407 -4.81 19.23 26.73
N ASN A 408 -5.11 20.36 27.38
CA ASN A 408 -4.11 21.26 27.95
C ASN A 408 -3.35 20.61 29.13
N GLY A 409 -4.05 19.92 30.03
CA GLY A 409 -3.39 19.18 31.12
C GLY A 409 -2.47 18.09 30.61
N LEU A 410 -2.91 17.34 29.61
CA LEU A 410 -2.11 16.31 28.97
C LEU A 410 -0.92 16.89 28.18
N LEU A 411 -1.10 18.05 27.51
CA LEU A 411 -0.02 18.79 26.87
C LEU A 411 1.11 19.09 27.87
N VAL A 412 0.77 19.68 29.00
CA VAL A 412 1.77 20.03 30.02
C VAL A 412 2.51 18.80 30.50
N LYS A 413 1.78 17.72 30.81
CA LYS A 413 2.38 16.46 31.29
C LYS A 413 3.30 15.82 30.26
N LEU A 414 2.96 15.85 28.98
CA LEU A 414 3.82 15.35 27.91
C LEU A 414 5.02 16.27 27.64
N LEU A 415 4.89 17.58 27.82
CA LEU A 415 6.02 18.51 27.75
C LEU A 415 6.99 18.34 28.90
N GLU A 416 6.50 18.03 30.10
CA GLU A 416 7.33 17.70 31.28
C GLU A 416 8.08 16.38 31.10
N ASP A 417 7.45 15.38 30.44
CA ASP A 417 8.12 14.13 30.03
C ASP A 417 9.26 14.38 29.03
N GLY A 418 9.10 15.32 28.12
CA GLY A 418 10.14 15.82 27.22
C GLY A 418 10.63 14.83 26.17
N SER A 419 9.95 13.70 25.99
CA SER A 419 10.39 12.63 25.09
C SER A 419 10.30 13.02 23.59
N ARG A 420 9.31 13.84 23.22
CA ARG A 420 9.03 14.22 21.82
C ARG A 420 8.39 15.62 21.76
N PRO A 421 8.50 16.32 20.60
CA PRO A 421 7.73 17.55 20.37
C PRO A 421 6.23 17.30 20.47
N VAL A 422 5.51 18.17 21.16
CA VAL A 422 4.05 18.08 21.34
C VAL A 422 3.38 19.31 20.74
N THR A 423 2.34 19.12 19.95
CA THR A 423 1.53 20.19 19.34
C THR A 423 0.07 20.03 19.72
N LEU A 424 -0.54 21.08 20.24
CA LEU A 424 -1.97 21.12 20.51
C LEU A 424 -2.71 21.75 19.33
N LEU A 425 -3.67 21.02 18.76
CA LEU A 425 -4.58 21.43 17.71
C LEU A 425 -5.99 21.58 18.32
N ASP A 426 -6.18 22.63 19.13
CA ASP A 426 -7.49 22.97 19.66
C ASP A 426 -8.39 23.55 18.57
N GLY A 427 -9.65 23.14 18.57
CA GLY A 427 -10.61 23.50 17.51
C GLY A 427 -10.81 25.00 17.32
N ASP A 428 -10.73 25.81 18.39
CA ASP A 428 -10.89 27.26 18.31
C ASP A 428 -9.62 27.92 17.73
N ILE A 429 -8.43 27.45 18.12
CA ILE A 429 -7.15 27.94 17.59
C ILE A 429 -7.02 27.61 16.11
N VAL A 430 -7.36 26.37 15.72
CA VAL A 430 -7.33 25.94 14.32
C VAL A 430 -8.29 26.77 13.47
N ARG A 431 -9.50 27.08 13.97
CA ARG A 431 -10.43 27.96 13.27
C ARG A 431 -9.86 29.36 13.03
N THR A 432 -9.09 29.88 13.96
CA THR A 432 -8.48 31.21 13.82
C THR A 432 -7.40 31.24 12.72
N HIS A 433 -6.57 30.22 12.63
CA HIS A 433 -5.37 30.23 11.80
C HIS A 433 -5.49 29.44 10.48
N LEU A 434 -6.29 28.37 10.47
CA LEU A 434 -6.34 27.42 9.33
C LEU A 434 -7.72 27.34 8.69
N SER A 435 -8.78 27.70 9.43
CA SER A 435 -10.17 27.50 8.99
C SER A 435 -11.04 28.73 9.30
N SER A 436 -10.47 29.94 9.22
CA SER A 436 -11.14 31.19 9.56
C SER A 436 -12.33 31.53 8.65
N GLU A 437 -12.34 31.02 7.42
CA GLU A 437 -13.43 31.17 6.46
C GLU A 437 -14.60 30.21 6.72
N LEU A 438 -14.42 29.15 7.53
CA LEU A 438 -15.43 28.13 7.75
C LEU A 438 -16.47 28.57 8.81
N GLY A 439 -17.76 28.41 8.48
CA GLY A 439 -18.87 28.53 9.41
C GLY A 439 -19.06 27.25 10.26
N PHE A 440 -20.31 27.03 10.72
CA PHE A 440 -20.68 25.91 11.60
C PHE A 440 -21.66 24.92 10.96
N SER A 441 -21.89 24.99 9.63
CA SER A 441 -22.69 23.97 8.94
C SER A 441 -22.02 22.58 9.07
N LYS A 442 -22.77 21.53 8.80
CA LYS A 442 -22.27 20.14 8.85
C LYS A 442 -21.02 19.99 7.99
N GLU A 443 -21.06 20.46 6.76
CA GLU A 443 -19.96 20.38 5.78
C GLU A 443 -18.72 21.15 6.28
N HIS A 444 -18.89 22.34 6.83
CA HIS A 444 -17.80 23.14 7.36
C HIS A 444 -17.17 22.52 8.61
N ARG A 445 -17.97 21.86 9.47
CA ARG A 445 -17.45 21.12 10.62
C ARG A 445 -16.64 19.91 10.19
N SER A 446 -17.15 19.12 9.23
CA SER A 446 -16.44 17.97 8.66
C SER A 446 -15.13 18.42 8.02
N LEU A 447 -15.14 19.46 7.20
CA LEU A 447 -13.93 19.99 6.57
C LEU A 447 -12.89 20.47 7.60
N ASN A 448 -13.32 21.14 8.67
CA ASN A 448 -12.42 21.55 9.75
C ASN A 448 -11.80 20.35 10.47
N VAL A 449 -12.57 19.30 10.73
CA VAL A 449 -12.07 18.05 11.36
C VAL A 449 -11.05 17.35 10.46
N GLN A 450 -11.29 17.30 9.15
CA GLN A 450 -10.38 16.73 8.17
C GLN A 450 -9.07 17.54 8.07
N ARG A 451 -9.14 18.88 8.08
CA ARG A 451 -7.94 19.74 8.10
C ARG A 451 -7.10 19.53 9.38
N ILE A 452 -7.75 19.41 10.53
CA ILE A 452 -7.05 19.05 11.79
C ILE A 452 -6.36 17.70 11.64
N GLY A 453 -7.03 16.70 11.08
CA GLY A 453 -6.46 15.38 10.84
C GLY A 453 -5.26 15.42 9.90
N TYR A 454 -5.32 16.21 8.82
CA TYR A 454 -4.18 16.37 7.92
C TYR A 454 -2.97 16.99 8.62
N VAL A 455 -3.15 18.06 9.40
CA VAL A 455 -2.03 18.65 10.18
C VAL A 455 -1.49 17.65 11.20
N ALA A 456 -2.36 16.91 11.88
CA ALA A 456 -1.96 15.87 12.83
C ALA A 456 -1.18 14.74 12.15
N SER A 457 -1.57 14.35 10.93
CA SER A 457 -0.87 13.32 10.17
C SER A 457 0.57 13.72 9.86
N GLU A 458 0.82 14.97 9.46
CA GLU A 458 2.17 15.48 9.20
C GLU A 458 3.02 15.57 10.48
N ILE A 459 2.43 15.94 11.61
CA ILE A 459 3.12 15.93 12.91
C ILE A 459 3.49 14.48 13.30
N THR A 460 2.54 13.56 13.18
CA THR A 460 2.74 12.13 13.49
C THR A 460 3.81 11.50 12.60
N LYS A 461 3.76 11.74 11.29
CA LYS A 461 4.77 11.29 10.32
C LYS A 461 6.18 11.75 10.69
N ASN A 462 6.31 12.96 11.26
CA ASN A 462 7.57 13.53 11.71
C ASN A 462 7.91 13.19 13.17
N LYS A 463 7.36 12.10 13.73
CA LYS A 463 7.64 11.57 15.06
C LYS A 463 7.18 12.47 16.23
N GLY A 464 6.41 13.53 15.98
CA GLY A 464 5.81 14.40 17.00
C GLY A 464 4.55 13.80 17.62
N ILE A 465 4.08 14.41 18.70
CA ILE A 465 2.77 14.13 19.31
C ILE A 465 1.80 15.24 18.94
N ALA A 466 0.70 14.90 18.28
CA ALA A 466 -0.41 15.81 18.00
C ALA A 466 -1.56 15.55 18.99
N ILE A 467 -1.97 16.57 19.74
CA ILE A 467 -3.18 16.54 20.56
C ILE A 467 -4.26 17.30 19.82
N CYS A 468 -5.28 16.61 19.30
CA CYS A 468 -6.40 17.21 18.59
C CYS A 468 -7.61 17.30 19.53
N ALA A 469 -8.20 18.49 19.69
CA ALA A 469 -9.34 18.69 20.59
C ALA A 469 -10.59 19.30 19.91
N PRO A 470 -11.02 18.83 18.73
CA PRO A 470 -12.29 19.23 18.13
C PRO A 470 -13.48 18.54 18.83
N ILE A 471 -14.70 18.96 18.50
CA ILE A 471 -15.92 18.21 18.86
C ILE A 471 -15.96 16.88 18.09
N ALA A 472 -15.65 16.90 16.79
CA ALA A 472 -15.66 15.77 15.86
C ALA A 472 -16.92 14.88 15.99
N PRO A 473 -18.12 15.44 15.72
CA PRO A 473 -19.37 14.79 16.08
C PRO A 473 -19.72 13.57 15.24
N TYR A 474 -19.16 13.44 14.03
CA TYR A 474 -19.52 12.40 13.08
C TYR A 474 -18.47 11.28 13.05
N GLU A 475 -18.92 10.03 13.09
CA GLU A 475 -18.05 8.86 13.03
C GLU A 475 -17.24 8.81 11.72
N ALA A 476 -17.88 9.14 10.60
CA ALA A 476 -17.23 9.16 9.29
C ALA A 476 -15.96 10.04 9.26
N ASP A 477 -16.03 11.25 9.87
CA ASP A 477 -14.88 12.17 9.92
C ASP A 477 -13.75 11.65 10.81
N ARG A 478 -14.10 11.03 11.95
CA ARG A 478 -13.12 10.42 12.85
C ARG A 478 -12.42 9.24 12.18
N ARG A 479 -13.17 8.42 11.43
CA ARG A 479 -12.62 7.29 10.68
C ARG A 479 -11.68 7.74 9.56
N VAL A 480 -12.05 8.76 8.79
CA VAL A 480 -11.17 9.34 7.76
C VAL A 480 -9.83 9.77 8.35
N ASN A 481 -9.84 10.43 9.51
CA ASN A 481 -8.61 10.83 10.18
C ASN A 481 -7.81 9.64 10.73
N ARG A 482 -8.47 8.63 11.30
CA ARG A 482 -7.83 7.39 11.74
C ARG A 482 -7.14 6.68 10.58
N ASP A 483 -7.83 6.52 9.46
CA ASP A 483 -7.30 5.84 8.27
C ASP A 483 -6.12 6.61 7.65
N LEU A 484 -6.14 7.93 7.70
CA LEU A 484 -5.04 8.79 7.25
C LEU A 484 -3.80 8.69 8.15
N ILE A 485 -3.98 8.64 9.47
CA ILE A 485 -2.91 8.79 10.44
C ILE A 485 -2.29 7.44 10.84
N SER A 486 -3.09 6.39 10.99
CA SER A 486 -2.62 5.08 11.48
C SER A 486 -1.49 4.45 10.67
N PRO A 487 -1.36 4.64 9.36
CA PRO A 487 -0.21 4.18 8.61
C PRO A 487 1.09 4.93 8.93
N LEU A 488 0.99 6.13 9.50
CA LEU A 488 2.11 7.04 9.75
C LEU A 488 2.63 6.97 11.21
N GLY A 489 1.80 6.46 12.13
CA GLY A 489 2.14 6.36 13.55
C GLY A 489 0.96 5.93 14.41
N GLY A 490 1.00 6.24 15.71
CA GLY A 490 -0.10 5.95 16.62
C GLY A 490 -1.30 6.86 16.43
N PHE A 491 -2.51 6.29 16.53
CA PHE A 491 -3.76 7.04 16.63
C PHE A 491 -4.55 6.50 17.82
N ILE A 492 -4.84 7.37 18.80
CA ILE A 492 -5.62 7.05 20.00
C ILE A 492 -6.82 8.00 20.05
N GLU A 493 -8.02 7.45 19.91
CA GLU A 493 -9.26 8.20 20.10
C GLU A 493 -9.62 8.29 21.58
N ILE A 494 -9.85 9.51 22.06
CA ILE A 494 -10.18 9.80 23.47
C ILE A 494 -11.58 10.40 23.52
N HIS A 495 -12.53 9.59 23.96
CA HIS A 495 -13.91 10.04 24.12
C HIS A 495 -14.14 10.65 25.51
N VAL A 496 -14.41 11.95 25.55
CA VAL A 496 -14.83 12.64 26.77
C VAL A 496 -16.35 12.53 26.90
N ASN A 497 -16.79 11.41 27.49
CA ASN A 497 -18.20 11.02 27.62
C ASN A 497 -18.89 11.72 28.80
N THR A 498 -19.09 13.03 28.67
CA THR A 498 -19.84 13.84 29.65
C THR A 498 -21.25 14.00 29.13
N SER A 499 -22.25 13.79 30.00
CA SER A 499 -23.66 13.86 29.60
C SER A 499 -24.04 15.27 29.09
N LEU A 500 -25.04 15.32 28.19
CA LEU A 500 -25.52 16.56 27.61
C LEU A 500 -26.03 17.53 28.71
N GLU A 501 -26.75 17.01 29.70
CA GLU A 501 -27.27 17.80 30.81
C GLU A 501 -26.12 18.47 31.59
N LYS A 502 -25.03 17.75 31.80
CA LYS A 502 -23.88 18.32 32.52
C LYS A 502 -23.12 19.34 31.67
N CYS A 503 -23.06 19.14 30.35
CA CYS A 503 -22.50 20.11 29.43
C CYS A 503 -23.34 21.39 29.36
N GLU A 504 -24.66 21.27 29.35
CA GLU A 504 -25.60 22.41 29.42
C GLU A 504 -25.51 23.15 30.76
N GLU A 505 -25.45 22.42 31.90
CA GLU A 505 -25.25 23.03 33.22
C GLU A 505 -23.99 23.90 33.29
N ARG A 506 -22.92 23.44 32.65
CA ARG A 506 -21.65 24.17 32.59
C ARG A 506 -21.71 25.39 31.67
N ASP A 507 -22.30 25.23 30.51
CA ASP A 507 -22.40 26.18 29.38
C ASP A 507 -21.39 27.34 29.38
N VAL A 508 -20.10 26.99 29.50
CA VAL A 508 -18.98 27.93 29.73
C VAL A 508 -18.94 29.09 28.72
N LYS A 509 -19.47 28.87 27.52
CA LYS A 509 -19.48 29.85 26.42
C LYS A 509 -20.85 30.43 26.15
N GLY A 510 -21.91 30.07 26.89
CA GLY A 510 -23.29 30.50 26.68
C GLY A 510 -23.91 29.97 25.38
N LEU A 511 -23.32 28.94 24.78
CA LEU A 511 -23.71 28.43 23.45
C LEU A 511 -24.99 27.56 23.53
N TYR A 512 -25.14 26.79 24.61
CA TYR A 512 -26.33 25.96 24.81
C TYR A 512 -27.59 26.81 25.02
N GLU A 513 -27.49 27.89 25.80
CA GLU A 513 -28.59 28.84 25.96
C GLU A 513 -29.02 29.45 24.63
N LEU A 514 -28.07 29.86 23.78
CA LEU A 514 -28.32 30.40 22.45
C LEU A 514 -28.94 29.37 21.51
N ALA A 515 -28.45 28.11 21.57
CA ALA A 515 -29.01 27.01 20.78
C ALA A 515 -30.46 26.68 21.20
N ARG A 516 -30.74 26.62 22.50
CA ARG A 516 -32.09 26.39 23.01
C ARG A 516 -33.06 27.51 22.63
N LYS A 517 -32.57 28.75 22.52
CA LYS A 517 -33.35 29.91 22.03
C LYS A 517 -33.51 29.92 20.50
N GLY A 518 -32.90 28.96 19.79
CA GLY A 518 -32.96 28.88 18.33
C GLY A 518 -32.12 29.94 17.59
N VAL A 519 -31.24 30.65 18.31
CA VAL A 519 -30.31 31.63 17.73
C VAL A 519 -29.18 30.92 16.98
N ILE A 520 -28.62 29.86 17.57
CA ILE A 520 -27.65 28.99 16.91
C ILE A 520 -28.41 27.79 16.32
N LYS A 521 -28.32 27.63 15.01
CA LYS A 521 -28.86 26.48 14.27
C LYS A 521 -27.77 25.39 14.15
N GLU A 522 -28.21 24.15 13.98
CA GLU A 522 -27.27 22.99 13.77
C GLU A 522 -26.26 22.83 14.90
N PHE A 523 -26.66 23.02 16.15
CA PHE A 523 -25.79 22.90 17.31
C PHE A 523 -25.69 21.42 17.75
N THR A 524 -24.45 20.88 17.81
CA THR A 524 -24.16 19.49 18.17
C THR A 524 -24.72 19.13 19.56
N GLY A 525 -25.54 18.10 19.63
CA GLY A 525 -26.19 17.62 20.85
C GLY A 525 -27.56 18.26 21.13
N ILE A 526 -27.97 19.31 20.42
CA ILE A 526 -29.30 19.96 20.55
C ILE A 526 -30.14 19.79 19.28
N SER A 527 -29.71 20.41 18.18
CA SER A 527 -30.39 20.38 16.90
C SER A 527 -29.64 19.59 15.82
N ASP A 528 -28.44 19.14 16.13
CA ASP A 528 -27.61 18.29 15.27
C ASP A 528 -27.03 17.13 16.10
N PRO A 529 -26.90 15.91 15.54
CA PRO A 529 -26.48 14.74 16.30
C PRO A 529 -25.01 14.81 16.71
N TYR A 530 -24.72 14.14 17.82
CA TYR A 530 -23.38 13.71 18.19
C TYR A 530 -23.36 12.17 18.15
N GLU A 531 -22.56 11.61 17.26
CA GLU A 531 -22.37 10.15 17.10
C GLU A 531 -21.25 9.72 18.05
N ALA A 532 -21.64 9.20 19.22
CA ALA A 532 -20.66 8.75 20.22
C ALA A 532 -19.83 7.58 19.66
N PRO A 533 -18.47 7.60 19.81
CA PRO A 533 -17.65 6.48 19.35
C PRO A 533 -17.94 5.21 20.16
N THR A 534 -17.94 4.07 19.49
CA THR A 534 -18.17 2.75 20.10
C THR A 534 -16.87 1.99 20.37
N ASP A 535 -15.76 2.41 19.77
CA ASP A 535 -14.47 1.74 19.74
C ASP A 535 -13.28 2.66 20.12
N ALA A 536 -13.55 3.78 20.83
CA ALA A 536 -12.50 4.66 21.32
C ALA A 536 -11.56 3.91 22.30
N GLU A 537 -10.26 4.06 22.13
CA GLU A 537 -9.23 3.43 22.95
C GLU A 537 -9.28 3.91 24.42
N ILE A 538 -9.70 5.17 24.62
CA ILE A 538 -9.81 5.76 25.95
C ILE A 538 -11.17 6.46 26.09
N VAL A 539 -11.90 6.11 27.14
CA VAL A 539 -13.17 6.77 27.50
C VAL A 539 -13.06 7.34 28.90
N VAL A 540 -13.30 8.65 29.04
CA VAL A 540 -13.27 9.33 30.33
C VAL A 540 -14.55 10.15 30.55
N ASN A 541 -14.99 10.27 31.81
CA ASN A 541 -16.16 11.07 32.16
C ASN A 541 -15.74 12.21 33.11
N SER A 542 -15.95 13.44 32.68
CA SER A 542 -15.58 14.62 33.48
C SER A 542 -16.63 15.07 34.51
N SER A 543 -17.69 14.27 34.69
CA SER A 543 -18.73 14.57 35.68
C SER A 543 -18.28 14.12 37.07
N GLY A 544 -17.78 15.06 37.90
CA GLY A 544 -17.44 14.80 39.30
C GLY A 544 -16.01 14.31 39.56
N THR A 545 -15.20 14.05 38.53
CA THR A 545 -13.76 13.71 38.69
C THR A 545 -12.92 14.96 38.40
N PRO A 546 -11.93 15.27 39.22
CA PRO A 546 -11.00 16.38 38.98
C PRO A 546 -10.27 16.20 37.63
N PRO A 547 -10.02 17.29 36.88
CA PRO A 547 -9.32 17.20 35.60
C PRO A 547 -7.93 16.56 35.72
N GLU A 548 -7.19 16.81 36.79
CA GLU A 548 -5.86 16.26 37.03
C GLU A 548 -5.87 14.73 37.10
N GLU A 549 -6.86 14.16 37.79
CA GLU A 549 -7.02 12.70 37.88
C GLU A 549 -7.34 12.07 36.52
N LEU A 550 -8.15 12.75 35.73
CA LEU A 550 -8.48 12.28 34.36
C LEU A 550 -7.27 12.39 33.44
N VAL A 551 -6.48 13.45 33.55
CA VAL A 551 -5.23 13.58 32.77
C VAL A 551 -4.27 12.46 33.14
N ASP A 552 -4.14 12.12 34.44
CA ASP A 552 -3.32 11.00 34.90
C ASP A 552 -3.82 9.66 34.35
N GLN A 553 -5.13 9.43 34.38
CA GLN A 553 -5.72 8.23 33.79
C GLN A 553 -5.41 8.11 32.29
N ILE A 554 -5.59 9.18 31.52
CA ILE A 554 -5.28 9.20 30.08
C ILE A 554 -3.79 8.92 29.86
N TYR A 555 -2.90 9.61 30.59
CA TYR A 555 -1.45 9.43 30.49
C TYR A 555 -1.02 7.99 30.78
N PHE A 556 -1.55 7.40 31.87
CA PHE A 556 -1.26 6.00 32.22
C PHE A 556 -1.73 5.03 31.15
N ARG A 557 -2.90 5.25 30.56
CA ARG A 557 -3.39 4.39 29.47
C ARG A 557 -2.50 4.47 28.24
N ILE A 558 -2.03 5.67 27.87
CA ILE A 558 -1.08 5.85 26.75
C ILE A 558 0.24 5.13 27.04
N LYS A 559 0.71 5.16 28.29
CA LYS A 559 1.90 4.44 28.76
C LYS A 559 1.71 2.92 28.70
N GLU A 560 0.57 2.39 29.16
CA GLU A 560 0.22 0.96 29.05
C GLU A 560 0.15 0.48 27.59
N MET A 561 -0.23 1.35 26.67
CA MET A 561 -0.21 1.08 25.23
C MET A 561 1.20 1.12 24.63
N GLY A 562 2.23 1.46 25.39
CA GLY A 562 3.62 1.48 24.97
C GLY A 562 4.09 2.74 24.23
N TYR A 563 3.30 3.80 24.15
CA TYR A 563 3.69 5.03 23.44
C TYR A 563 4.50 6.02 24.29
N ILE A 564 4.58 5.82 25.59
CA ILE A 564 5.33 6.66 26.55
C ILE A 564 6.14 5.73 27.46
N LYS A 565 7.39 6.14 27.83
CA LYS A 565 8.30 5.38 28.70
C LYS A 565 7.87 5.37 30.17
#